data_12d27f49d48729c309e0f316abac777a
#
_entry.id   12d27f49d48729c309e0f316abac777a
#
_cell.length_a   1.000
_cell.length_b   1.000
_cell.length_c   1.000
_cell.angle_alpha   90.00
_cell.angle_beta   90.00
_cell.angle_gamma   90.00
#
_symmetry.space_group_name_H-M   'P 1'
#
loop_
_entity.id
_entity.type
_entity.pdbx_description
1 polymer ?
#
loop_
_entity_poly.entity_id
_entity_poly.type
_entity_poly.pdbx_seq_one_letter_code
_entity_poly.pdbx_strand_id
1 'polypeptide(L)'
;MAVFECDRCGKCCVSLGPLITIERQLNDRDYYCRCKIDNAIFLAHVDPAYREEIADEFTEGGLDRGKMPCTFLQKNPDGDGTACAIYKSRPKVCQDFRCYRMLIRNHEGVICGRVIGKNTLGTVDAELKKLWDEQVAAIPYGDPTAWIKNVAGILAEHGYCTDPVE
;
A
#
# COMPACT_ATOMS: atom_id res chain seq x y z
N MET A 1 -14.48 -12.10 1.02
CA MET A 1 -13.73 -10.83 1.14
C MET A 1 -12.26 -11.18 1.30
N ALA A 2 -11.41 -10.51 0.54
CA ALA A 2 -9.97 -10.75 0.61
C ALA A 2 -9.35 -9.90 1.73
N VAL A 3 -8.36 -10.47 2.43
CA VAL A 3 -7.53 -9.72 3.35
C VAL A 3 -6.56 -8.86 2.53
N PHE A 4 -6.40 -7.60 2.92
CA PHE A 4 -5.45 -6.72 2.25
C PHE A 4 -4.01 -7.21 2.45
N GLU A 5 -3.32 -7.43 1.36
CA GLU A 5 -1.88 -7.71 1.36
C GLU A 5 -1.13 -6.61 0.61
N CYS A 6 -0.11 -6.06 1.24
CA CYS A 6 0.71 -5.02 0.63
C CYS A 6 1.57 -5.61 -0.49
N ASP A 7 1.46 -5.03 -1.69
CA ASP A 7 2.28 -5.43 -2.86
C ASP A 7 3.75 -5.03 -2.76
N ARG A 8 4.15 -4.38 -1.66
CA ARG A 8 5.52 -3.90 -1.45
C ARG A 8 6.04 -2.99 -2.58
N CYS A 9 5.14 -2.26 -3.23
CA CYS A 9 5.50 -1.37 -4.35
C CYS A 9 6.16 -0.04 -3.93
N GLY A 10 6.22 0.26 -2.63
CA GLY A 10 6.87 1.46 -2.08
C GLY A 10 6.12 2.78 -2.27
N LYS A 11 5.07 2.85 -3.10
CA LYS A 11 4.40 4.12 -3.44
C LYS A 11 3.86 4.86 -2.22
N CYS A 12 3.16 4.17 -1.31
CA CYS A 12 2.68 4.78 -0.07
C CYS A 12 3.84 5.14 0.88
N CYS A 13 4.90 4.35 0.90
CA CYS A 13 6.09 4.64 1.71
C CYS A 13 6.82 5.90 1.24
N VAL A 14 6.79 6.19 -0.06
CA VAL A 14 7.29 7.47 -0.60
C VAL A 14 6.35 8.62 -0.22
N SER A 15 5.04 8.43 -0.33
CA SER A 15 4.06 9.49 -0.07
C SER A 15 3.89 9.79 1.42
N LEU A 16 3.90 8.77 2.28
CA LEU A 16 3.71 8.90 3.73
C LEU A 16 5.04 9.05 4.49
N GLY A 17 6.15 8.77 3.83
CA GLY A 17 7.48 8.78 4.46
C GLY A 17 7.82 10.07 5.21
N PRO A 18 7.57 11.26 4.63
CA PRO A 18 7.82 12.53 5.31
C PRO A 18 7.02 12.73 6.60
N LEU A 19 5.96 11.96 6.77
CA LEU A 19 5.06 12.04 7.92
C LEU A 19 5.48 11.12 9.08
N ILE A 20 6.44 10.24 8.85
CA ILE A 20 7.03 9.37 9.88
C ILE A 20 8.39 9.93 10.27
N THR A 21 8.53 10.29 11.54
CA THR A 21 9.79 10.82 12.08
C THR A 21 10.28 9.95 13.23
N ILE A 22 11.59 9.71 13.27
CA ILE A 22 12.19 9.07 14.44
C ILE A 22 12.52 10.17 15.45
N GLU A 23 12.08 9.97 16.67
CA GLU A 23 12.38 10.88 17.78
C GLU A 23 13.55 10.40 18.61
N ARG A 24 13.70 9.08 18.72
CA ARG A 24 14.78 8.49 19.50
C ARG A 24 15.10 7.07 19.04
N GLN A 25 16.37 6.78 18.88
CA GLN A 25 16.86 5.42 18.76
C GLN A 25 17.05 4.81 20.15
N LEU A 26 16.54 3.61 20.38
CA LEU A 26 16.69 2.89 21.64
C LEU A 26 17.84 1.88 21.60
N ASN A 27 17.99 1.22 20.46
CA ASN A 27 19.06 0.30 20.13
C ASN A 27 19.15 0.15 18.60
N ASP A 28 19.94 -0.77 18.11
CA ASP A 28 20.19 -0.95 16.67
C ASP A 28 18.91 -1.27 15.85
N ARG A 29 17.83 -1.70 16.51
CA ARG A 29 16.60 -2.12 15.83
C ARG A 29 15.33 -1.47 16.33
N ASP A 30 15.37 -0.81 17.48
CA ASP A 30 14.19 -0.22 18.10
C ASP A 30 14.27 1.30 18.12
N TYR A 31 13.19 1.92 17.65
CA TYR A 31 13.11 3.37 17.50
C TYR A 31 11.76 3.89 18.02
N TYR A 32 11.78 4.93 18.82
CA TYR A 32 10.60 5.73 19.08
C TYR A 32 10.35 6.66 17.89
N CYS A 33 9.17 6.51 17.31
CA CYS A 33 8.76 7.25 16.12
C CYS A 33 7.47 8.01 16.39
N ARG A 34 7.28 9.08 15.63
CA ARG A 34 6.05 9.85 15.60
C ARG A 34 5.45 9.83 14.20
N CYS A 35 4.14 9.58 14.12
CA CYS A 35 3.35 9.82 12.92
C CYS A 35 2.75 11.22 12.99
N LYS A 36 3.07 12.09 12.03
CA LYS A 36 2.58 13.48 12.00
C LYS A 36 1.10 13.60 11.61
N ILE A 37 0.49 12.54 11.08
CA ILE A 37 -0.92 12.55 10.67
C ILE A 37 -1.84 12.61 11.88
N ASP A 38 -1.60 11.74 12.85
CA ASP A 38 -2.40 11.58 14.06
C ASP A 38 -1.65 11.95 15.34
N ASN A 39 -0.41 12.43 15.19
CA ASN A 39 0.51 12.76 16.27
C ASN A 39 0.82 11.58 17.22
N ALA A 40 0.53 10.35 16.79
CA ALA A 40 0.77 9.16 17.57
C ALA A 40 2.25 8.81 17.67
N ILE A 41 2.67 8.40 18.86
CA ILE A 41 3.99 7.81 19.10
C ILE A 41 3.86 6.30 19.00
N PHE A 42 4.78 5.66 18.32
CA PHE A 42 4.83 4.21 18.20
C PHE A 42 6.25 3.70 18.30
N LEU A 43 6.40 2.45 18.72
CA LEU A 43 7.67 1.74 18.74
C LEU A 43 7.86 1.02 17.41
N ALA A 44 8.82 1.46 16.63
CA ALA A 44 9.23 0.77 15.40
C ALA A 44 10.29 -0.26 15.73
N HIS A 45 10.07 -1.50 15.34
CA HIS A 45 11.03 -2.60 15.45
C HIS A 45 11.43 -3.05 14.04
N VAL A 46 12.73 -2.93 13.74
CA VAL A 46 13.30 -3.37 12.45
C VAL A 46 13.45 -4.89 12.45
N ASP A 47 12.75 -5.55 11.52
CA ASP A 47 12.83 -7.00 11.38
C ASP A 47 14.29 -7.45 11.11
N PRO A 48 14.77 -8.54 11.73
CA PRO A 48 16.13 -9.06 11.56
C PRO A 48 16.57 -9.33 10.12
N ALA A 49 15.63 -9.52 9.20
CA ALA A 49 15.94 -9.68 7.78
C ALA A 49 16.48 -8.39 7.13
N TYR A 50 16.21 -7.24 7.73
CA TYR A 50 16.68 -5.93 7.30
C TYR A 50 17.84 -5.47 8.20
N ARG A 51 18.80 -4.79 7.61
CA ARG A 51 20.00 -4.39 8.35
C ARG A 51 20.07 -2.88 8.58
N GLU A 52 20.91 -2.53 9.40
CA GLU A 52 21.61 -1.44 10.03
C GLU A 52 21.66 -0.10 9.25
N GLU A 53 21.32 -0.04 7.97
CA GLU A 53 21.40 1.17 7.14
C GLU A 53 20.46 2.31 7.59
N ILE A 54 19.56 2.01 8.53
CA ILE A 54 18.65 3.04 9.10
C ILE A 54 19.42 3.95 10.07
N ALA A 55 20.46 3.47 10.70
CA ALA A 55 21.22 4.23 11.71
C ALA A 55 22.06 5.36 11.10
N ASP A 56 22.59 5.18 9.90
CA ASP A 56 23.48 6.15 9.27
C ASP A 56 22.75 7.37 8.68
N GLU A 57 21.47 7.25 8.38
CA GLU A 57 20.65 8.36 7.88
C GLU A 57 20.17 9.33 8.96
N PHE A 58 20.43 9.01 10.24
CA PHE A 58 20.02 9.83 11.40
C PHE A 58 21.07 10.80 11.87
N THR A 59 22.29 10.64 11.45
CA THR A 59 23.36 11.54 11.80
C THR A 59 23.24 12.84 11.03
N GLU A 60 22.71 13.83 11.77
CA GLU A 60 22.88 15.25 11.58
C GLU A 60 21.96 16.00 10.62
N GLY A 61 21.16 16.85 11.22
CA GLY A 61 20.88 18.16 10.66
C GLY A 61 19.96 18.23 9.48
N GLY A 62 18.70 17.83 9.65
CA GLY A 62 17.65 18.48 8.87
C GLY A 62 17.68 18.25 7.36
N LEU A 63 17.82 17.01 6.92
CA LEU A 63 17.42 16.68 5.55
C LEU A 63 15.96 17.07 5.35
N ASP A 64 15.68 17.86 4.33
CA ASP A 64 14.33 18.18 3.90
C ASP A 64 13.62 16.89 3.47
N ARG A 65 12.99 16.22 4.44
CA ARG A 65 12.28 14.97 4.24
C ARG A 65 10.99 15.11 3.43
N GLY A 66 10.64 16.32 3.02
CA GLY A 66 9.46 16.58 2.20
C GLY A 66 9.44 15.84 0.85
N LYS A 67 10.58 15.30 0.43
CA LYS A 67 10.72 14.59 -0.85
C LYS A 67 11.33 13.19 -0.71
N MET A 68 11.65 12.75 0.51
CA MET A 68 12.32 11.47 0.73
C MET A 68 11.31 10.37 1.09
N PRO A 69 11.55 9.14 0.66
CA PRO A 69 10.75 8.00 1.07
C PRO A 69 10.83 7.78 2.59
N CYS A 70 9.94 6.95 3.12
CA CYS A 70 10.01 6.53 4.51
C CYS A 70 11.38 5.94 4.85
N THR A 71 11.95 6.36 5.96
CA THR A 71 13.24 5.86 6.47
C THR A 71 13.30 4.33 6.57
N PHE A 72 12.17 3.68 6.82
CA PHE A 72 12.08 2.23 6.96
C PHE A 72 11.81 1.50 5.63
N LEU A 73 11.76 2.22 4.51
CA LEU A 73 11.67 1.61 3.19
C LEU A 73 13.06 1.14 2.77
N GLN A 74 13.21 -0.15 2.57
CA GLN A 74 14.47 -0.77 2.17
C GLN A 74 14.29 -1.62 0.92
N LYS A 75 15.40 -2.09 0.36
CA LYS A 75 15.41 -3.09 -0.68
C LYS A 75 14.81 -4.40 -0.15
N ASN A 76 13.99 -5.06 -0.96
CA ASN A 76 13.45 -6.36 -0.59
C ASN A 76 14.57 -7.40 -0.46
N PRO A 77 14.80 -8.02 0.72
CA PRO A 77 15.87 -9.01 0.90
C PRO A 77 15.59 -10.31 0.15
N ASP A 78 14.32 -10.60 -0.16
CA ASP A 78 13.88 -11.85 -0.78
C ASP A 78 13.74 -11.75 -2.30
N GLY A 79 14.08 -10.61 -2.92
CA GLY A 79 13.93 -10.41 -4.36
C GLY A 79 13.97 -8.97 -4.81
N ASP A 80 13.33 -8.71 -5.95
CA ASP A 80 13.26 -7.38 -6.52
C ASP A 80 12.29 -6.46 -5.76
N GLY A 81 12.49 -5.14 -5.92
CA GLY A 81 11.62 -4.12 -5.37
C GLY A 81 11.97 -3.69 -3.96
N THR A 82 11.00 -3.12 -3.26
CA THR A 82 11.16 -2.53 -1.93
C THR A 82 10.32 -3.25 -0.88
N ALA A 83 10.67 -3.08 0.38
CA ALA A 83 9.91 -3.62 1.49
C ALA A 83 10.00 -2.69 2.71
N CYS A 84 9.02 -2.79 3.59
CA CYS A 84 8.98 -2.05 4.85
C CYS A 84 9.72 -2.84 5.93
N ALA A 85 10.83 -2.31 6.42
CA ALA A 85 11.66 -2.96 7.45
C ALA A 85 10.95 -3.10 8.80
N ILE A 86 9.90 -2.30 9.05
CA ILE A 86 9.08 -2.33 10.26
C ILE A 86 7.66 -2.83 9.99
N TYR A 87 7.46 -3.68 9.00
CA TYR A 87 6.12 -4.07 8.53
C TYR A 87 5.19 -4.53 9.66
N LYS A 88 5.70 -5.29 10.63
CA LYS A 88 4.93 -5.81 11.77
C LYS A 88 4.62 -4.76 12.84
N SER A 89 5.49 -3.74 12.98
CA SER A 89 5.39 -2.67 13.98
C SER A 89 5.05 -1.31 13.39
N ARG A 90 4.63 -1.27 12.12
CA ARG A 90 4.26 -0.02 11.42
C ARG A 90 3.12 0.72 12.13
N PRO A 91 3.06 2.05 12.04
CA PRO A 91 2.01 2.83 12.69
C PRO A 91 0.64 2.49 12.12
N LYS A 92 -0.40 2.78 12.92
CA LYS A 92 -1.78 2.43 12.56
C LYS A 92 -2.20 3.00 11.21
N VAL A 93 -1.80 4.22 10.87
CA VAL A 93 -2.06 4.83 9.56
C VAL A 93 -1.56 3.96 8.40
N CYS A 94 -0.38 3.35 8.55
CA CYS A 94 0.16 2.43 7.54
C CYS A 94 -0.51 1.06 7.56
N GLN A 95 -1.00 0.63 8.74
CA GLN A 95 -1.75 -0.62 8.88
C GLN A 95 -3.14 -0.51 8.24
N ASP A 96 -3.80 0.63 8.39
CA ASP A 96 -5.15 0.87 7.90
C ASP A 96 -5.19 1.34 6.44
N PHE A 97 -4.05 1.75 5.89
CA PHE A 97 -3.97 2.21 4.51
C PHE A 97 -4.22 1.07 3.52
N ARG A 98 -5.20 1.26 2.66
CA ARG A 98 -5.55 0.32 1.59
C ARG A 98 -5.33 1.01 0.24
N CYS A 99 -4.29 0.61 -0.50
CA CYS A 99 -4.02 1.16 -1.82
C CYS A 99 -5.00 0.65 -2.89
N TYR A 100 -5.62 -0.48 -2.65
CA TYR A 100 -6.70 -1.01 -3.49
C TYR A 100 -7.87 -1.48 -2.63
N ARG A 101 -9.06 -1.48 -3.19
CA ARG A 101 -10.30 -1.85 -2.50
C ARG A 101 -10.99 -3.09 -3.06
N MET A 102 -10.55 -3.56 -4.21
CA MET A 102 -11.09 -4.75 -4.85
C MET A 102 -10.01 -5.43 -5.69
N LEU A 103 -9.91 -6.73 -5.59
CA LEU A 103 -9.14 -7.59 -6.48
C LEU A 103 -10.05 -8.09 -7.59
N ILE A 104 -9.51 -8.22 -8.80
CA ILE A 104 -10.19 -8.81 -9.96
C ILE A 104 -9.40 -10.02 -10.40
N ARG A 105 -10.09 -11.15 -10.52
CA ARG A 105 -9.52 -12.42 -10.97
C ARG A 105 -10.16 -12.84 -12.28
N ASN A 106 -9.38 -13.46 -13.15
CA ASN A 106 -9.90 -14.10 -14.35
C ASN A 106 -10.58 -15.44 -14.02
N HIS A 107 -11.11 -16.11 -15.04
CA HIS A 107 -11.79 -17.40 -14.92
C HIS A 107 -10.91 -18.53 -14.36
N GLU A 108 -9.59 -18.39 -14.39
CA GLU A 108 -8.64 -19.32 -13.79
C GLU A 108 -8.34 -19.00 -12.31
N GLY A 109 -8.95 -17.95 -11.75
CA GLY A 109 -8.73 -17.49 -10.39
C GLY A 109 -7.45 -16.66 -10.20
N VAL A 110 -6.74 -16.34 -11.28
CA VAL A 110 -5.52 -15.53 -11.24
C VAL A 110 -5.86 -14.05 -11.11
N ILE A 111 -5.18 -13.34 -10.22
CA ILE A 111 -5.35 -11.89 -10.08
C ILE A 111 -4.87 -11.22 -11.37
N CYS A 112 -5.78 -10.59 -12.09
CA CYS A 112 -5.52 -9.85 -13.32
C CYS A 112 -5.75 -8.34 -13.20
N GLY A 113 -6.36 -7.86 -12.10
CA GLY A 113 -6.59 -6.44 -11.88
C GLY A 113 -6.86 -6.08 -10.43
N ARG A 114 -6.77 -4.77 -10.16
CA ARG A 114 -7.11 -4.17 -8.85
C ARG A 114 -7.80 -2.84 -9.04
N VAL A 115 -8.75 -2.53 -8.20
CA VAL A 115 -9.33 -1.18 -8.12
C VAL A 115 -8.57 -0.36 -7.11
N ILE A 116 -7.85 0.62 -7.59
CA ILE A 116 -6.97 1.50 -6.82
C ILE A 116 -7.72 2.80 -6.49
N GLY A 117 -7.56 3.29 -5.28
CA GLY A 117 -8.21 4.51 -4.83
C GLY A 117 -9.74 4.40 -4.91
N LYS A 118 -10.42 5.33 -5.57
CA LYS A 118 -11.89 5.34 -5.68
C LYS A 118 -12.39 4.37 -6.75
N ASN A 119 -11.91 4.52 -7.98
CA ASN A 119 -12.45 3.84 -9.16
C ASN A 119 -11.41 3.65 -10.29
N THR A 120 -10.13 3.67 -9.98
CA THR A 120 -9.07 3.52 -10.98
C THR A 120 -8.70 2.05 -11.13
N LEU A 121 -8.74 1.53 -12.35
CA LEU A 121 -8.26 0.19 -12.65
C LEU A 121 -6.74 0.16 -12.76
N GLY A 122 -6.11 -0.72 -12.00
CA GLY A 122 -4.71 -1.15 -12.20
C GLY A 122 -4.70 -2.55 -12.78
N THR A 123 -4.30 -2.70 -14.03
CA THR A 123 -4.20 -3.99 -14.72
C THR A 123 -3.15 -3.96 -15.82
N VAL A 124 -2.63 -5.13 -16.17
CA VAL A 124 -1.85 -5.39 -17.40
C VAL A 124 -2.63 -6.23 -18.40
N ASP A 125 -3.81 -6.70 -18.03
CA ASP A 125 -4.73 -7.45 -18.88
C ASP A 125 -5.47 -6.50 -19.84
N ALA A 126 -5.22 -6.66 -21.13
CA ALA A 126 -5.76 -5.77 -22.16
C ALA A 126 -7.28 -5.95 -22.35
N GLU A 127 -7.82 -7.16 -22.15
CA GLU A 127 -9.24 -7.43 -22.28
C GLU A 127 -10.01 -6.82 -21.12
N LEU A 128 -9.51 -6.99 -19.90
CA LEU A 128 -10.06 -6.35 -18.72
C LEU A 128 -10.01 -4.82 -18.83
N LYS A 129 -8.90 -4.28 -19.35
CA LYS A 129 -8.75 -2.82 -19.57
C LYS A 129 -9.80 -2.30 -20.53
N LYS A 130 -10.01 -2.98 -21.65
CA LYS A 130 -11.01 -2.61 -22.65
C LYS A 130 -12.42 -2.65 -22.08
N LEU A 131 -12.78 -3.75 -21.42
CA LEU A 131 -14.08 -3.90 -20.75
C LEU A 131 -14.32 -2.77 -19.73
N TRP A 132 -13.30 -2.46 -18.94
CA TRP A 132 -13.38 -1.38 -17.96
C TRP A 132 -13.66 -0.04 -18.60
N ASP A 133 -12.91 0.33 -19.64
CA ASP A 133 -13.06 1.61 -20.33
C ASP A 133 -14.43 1.74 -21.01
N GLU A 134 -14.98 0.65 -21.53
CA GLU A 134 -16.26 0.64 -22.21
C GLU A 134 -17.47 0.64 -21.25
N GLN A 135 -17.40 -0.07 -20.13
CA GLN A 135 -18.58 -0.34 -19.30
C GLN A 135 -18.50 0.18 -17.87
N VAL A 136 -17.30 0.38 -17.31
CA VAL A 136 -17.14 0.74 -15.91
C VAL A 136 -16.68 2.19 -15.72
N ALA A 137 -15.78 2.67 -16.55
CA ALA A 137 -15.16 3.99 -16.39
C ALA A 137 -16.17 5.15 -16.36
N ALA A 138 -17.29 5.02 -17.07
CA ALA A 138 -18.34 6.03 -17.12
C ALA A 138 -19.33 5.97 -15.94
N ILE A 139 -19.25 4.94 -15.08
CA ILE A 139 -20.16 4.81 -13.93
C ILE A 139 -19.80 5.84 -12.87
N PRO A 140 -20.71 6.75 -12.49
CA PRO A 140 -20.45 7.73 -11.46
C PRO A 140 -20.09 7.06 -10.13
N TYR A 141 -19.00 7.52 -9.50
CA TYR A 141 -18.64 7.04 -8.18
C TYR A 141 -19.46 7.79 -7.12
N GLY A 142 -20.50 7.13 -6.63
CA GLY A 142 -21.36 7.62 -5.57
C GLY A 142 -21.13 6.89 -4.25
N ASP A 143 -22.12 6.14 -3.79
CA ASP A 143 -21.97 5.25 -2.64
C ASP A 143 -20.96 4.14 -2.95
N PRO A 144 -19.90 3.96 -2.13
CA PRO A 144 -18.85 2.98 -2.40
C PRO A 144 -19.37 1.54 -2.49
N THR A 145 -20.29 1.16 -1.62
CA THR A 145 -20.82 -0.21 -1.56
C THR A 145 -21.67 -0.52 -2.76
N ALA A 146 -22.57 0.41 -3.14
CA ALA A 146 -23.40 0.27 -4.32
C ALA A 146 -22.56 0.24 -5.61
N TRP A 147 -21.53 1.09 -5.69
CA TRP A 147 -20.60 1.13 -6.82
C TRP A 147 -19.84 -0.19 -6.98
N ILE A 148 -19.25 -0.72 -5.90
CA ILE A 148 -18.54 -2.00 -5.90
C ILE A 148 -19.46 -3.13 -6.36
N LYS A 149 -20.69 -3.18 -5.85
CA LYS A 149 -21.67 -4.21 -6.23
C LYS A 149 -22.04 -4.14 -7.72
N ASN A 150 -22.24 -2.94 -8.23
CA ASN A 150 -22.55 -2.73 -9.65
C ASN A 150 -21.39 -3.18 -10.54
N VAL A 151 -20.18 -2.74 -10.23
CA VAL A 151 -18.99 -3.13 -10.99
C VAL A 151 -18.74 -4.63 -10.93
N ALA A 152 -18.92 -5.25 -9.76
CA ALA A 152 -18.82 -6.70 -9.61
C ALA A 152 -19.82 -7.46 -10.51
N GLY A 153 -21.04 -6.95 -10.62
CA GLY A 153 -22.05 -7.52 -11.53
C GLY A 153 -21.60 -7.48 -12.99
N ILE A 154 -21.16 -6.31 -13.47
CA ILE A 154 -20.67 -6.14 -14.84
C ILE A 154 -19.48 -7.07 -15.13
N LEU A 155 -18.51 -7.12 -14.23
CA LEU A 155 -17.33 -7.97 -14.39
C LEU A 155 -17.68 -9.46 -14.40
N ALA A 156 -18.65 -9.88 -13.58
CA ALA A 156 -19.12 -11.27 -13.51
C ALA A 156 -19.78 -11.73 -14.82
N GLU A 157 -20.55 -10.85 -15.50
CA GLU A 157 -21.15 -11.14 -16.81
C GLU A 157 -20.10 -11.44 -17.88
N HIS A 158 -18.87 -10.97 -17.69
CA HIS A 158 -17.72 -11.17 -18.58
C HIS A 158 -16.71 -12.21 -18.05
N GLY A 159 -17.09 -13.01 -17.06
CA GLY A 159 -16.27 -14.11 -16.55
C GLY A 159 -15.18 -13.73 -15.55
N TYR A 160 -15.20 -12.50 -15.05
CA TYR A 160 -14.28 -12.08 -13.97
C TYR A 160 -14.94 -12.25 -12.60
N CYS A 161 -14.13 -12.66 -11.63
CA CYS A 161 -14.52 -12.71 -10.22
C CYS A 161 -13.92 -11.52 -9.47
N THR A 162 -14.65 -10.98 -8.51
CA THR A 162 -14.20 -9.83 -7.72
C THR A 162 -14.20 -10.16 -6.24
N ASP A 163 -13.12 -9.77 -5.57
CA ASP A 163 -12.98 -9.88 -4.11
C ASP A 163 -12.84 -8.46 -3.54
N PRO A 164 -13.90 -7.89 -2.91
CA PRO A 164 -13.76 -6.67 -2.13
C PRO A 164 -12.77 -6.86 -0.98
N VAL A 165 -11.99 -5.82 -0.70
CA VAL A 165 -10.96 -5.81 0.33
C VAL A 165 -11.40 -4.91 1.49
N GLU A 166 -11.36 -5.43 2.69
CA GLU A 166 -11.57 -4.71 3.96
C GLU A 166 -10.28 -4.17 4.56
#